data_303e5157fcb61e223970edb1eb0a0029
#
_entry.id   303e5157fcb61e223970edb1eb0a0029
#
_cell.length_a   1.000
_cell.length_b   1.000
_cell.length_c   1.000
_cell.angle_alpha   90.00
_cell.angle_beta   90.00
_cell.angle_gamma   90.00
#
_symmetry.space_group_name_H-M   'P 1'
#
loop_
_entity.id
_entity.type
_entity.pdbx_description
1 polymer ?
#
loop_
_entity_poly.entity_id
_entity_poly.type
_entity_poly.pdbx_seq_one_letter_code
_entity_poly.pdbx_strand_id
1 'polypeptide(L)'
;MNLIAHRGNITGRIEEDENRPQYIDDAISMGYDVEIDIRKVGDDLFLGHDTPQYKVDYNWLIDRKDKLWIHCKNVEAMEWFDSNREFNYFWHEKDTVTLTSNGSIWAFPGKQPIKNSIAILPEIFNDNISQCSGICSDYIQQYKTK
;
A
#
# COMPACT_ATOMS: atom_id res chain seq x y z
N MET A 1 5.75 -15.02 1.53
CA MET A 1 4.79 -14.19 0.81
C MET A 1 4.54 -12.92 1.61
N ASN A 2 4.59 -11.77 0.96
CA ASN A 2 4.27 -10.50 1.61
C ASN A 2 2.76 -10.38 1.80
N LEU A 3 2.35 -10.09 3.03
CA LEU A 3 0.95 -9.84 3.35
C LEU A 3 0.80 -8.36 3.70
N ILE A 4 0.04 -7.64 2.88
CA ILE A 4 -0.04 -6.19 2.92
C ILE A 4 -1.49 -5.78 3.22
N ALA A 5 -1.70 -5.05 4.30
CA ALA A 5 -3.00 -4.51 4.67
C ALA A 5 -3.29 -3.28 3.78
N HIS A 6 -4.33 -3.34 2.99
CA HIS A 6 -4.73 -2.23 2.11
C HIS A 6 -5.28 -1.09 2.98
N ARG A 7 -4.55 0.04 3.03
CA ARG A 7 -4.89 1.22 3.85
C ARG A 7 -5.04 0.91 5.34
N GLY A 8 -4.43 -0.19 5.79
CA GLY A 8 -4.51 -0.66 7.17
C GLY A 8 -5.66 -1.64 7.45
N ASN A 9 -6.50 -1.95 6.47
CA ASN A 9 -7.61 -2.88 6.65
C ASN A 9 -7.12 -4.31 6.88
N ILE A 10 -7.73 -5.03 7.81
CA ILE A 10 -7.33 -6.39 8.19
C ILE A 10 -8.47 -7.38 7.97
N THR A 11 -9.65 -7.10 8.53
CA THR A 11 -10.80 -8.01 8.49
C THR A 11 -11.94 -7.47 7.65
N GLY A 12 -11.67 -6.50 6.82
CA GLY A 12 -12.65 -5.88 5.94
C GLY A 12 -12.41 -4.38 5.85
N ARG A 13 -13.08 -3.75 4.90
CA ARG A 13 -12.93 -2.33 4.67
C ARG A 13 -13.67 -1.53 5.75
N ILE A 14 -12.95 -0.67 6.45
CA ILE A 14 -13.51 0.30 7.40
C ILE A 14 -13.09 1.69 6.93
N GLU A 15 -13.90 2.29 6.08
CA GLU A 15 -13.54 3.48 5.32
C GLU A 15 -13.10 4.65 6.22
N GLU A 16 -13.77 4.86 7.36
CA GLU A 16 -13.44 5.94 8.28
C GLU A 16 -12.10 5.76 9.00
N ASP A 17 -11.55 4.56 9.00
CA ASP A 17 -10.26 4.27 9.64
C ASP A 17 -9.10 4.19 8.63
N GLU A 18 -9.40 4.07 7.34
CA GLU A 18 -8.38 3.90 6.31
C GLU A 18 -7.36 5.04 6.35
N ASN A 19 -6.08 4.68 6.25
CA ASN A 19 -4.94 5.62 6.28
C ASN A 19 -4.76 6.37 7.61
N ARG A 20 -5.51 6.07 8.63
CA ARG A 20 -5.30 6.70 9.95
C ARG A 20 -4.01 6.14 10.56
N PRO A 21 -3.09 6.98 11.06
CA PRO A 21 -1.80 6.50 11.57
C PRO A 21 -1.89 5.38 12.61
N GLN A 22 -2.82 5.46 13.55
CA GLN A 22 -2.98 4.39 14.54
C GLN A 22 -3.47 3.09 13.90
N TYR A 23 -4.36 3.19 12.92
CA TYR A 23 -4.87 2.02 12.19
C TYR A 23 -3.73 1.30 11.44
N ILE A 24 -2.83 2.08 10.85
CA ILE A 24 -1.62 1.56 10.19
C ILE A 24 -0.71 0.87 11.22
N ASP A 25 -0.47 1.51 12.36
CA ASP A 25 0.39 0.94 13.39
C ASP A 25 -0.19 -0.35 13.96
N ASP A 26 -1.51 -0.43 14.12
CA ASP A 26 -2.17 -1.65 14.57
C ASP A 26 -1.91 -2.81 13.60
N ALA A 27 -2.01 -2.56 12.29
CA ALA A 27 -1.73 -3.58 11.29
C ALA A 27 -0.27 -4.02 11.33
N ILE A 28 0.65 -3.09 11.46
CA ILE A 28 2.09 -3.38 11.57
C ILE A 28 2.35 -4.25 12.80
N SER A 29 1.74 -3.91 13.94
CA SER A 29 1.93 -4.66 15.18
C SER A 29 1.41 -6.09 15.09
N MET A 30 0.47 -6.36 14.17
CA MET A 30 -0.05 -7.69 13.91
C MET A 30 0.78 -8.47 12.89
N GLY A 31 1.87 -7.89 12.40
CA GLY A 31 2.83 -8.57 11.52
C GLY A 31 2.61 -8.33 10.03
N TYR A 32 1.75 -7.39 9.66
CA TYR A 32 1.51 -7.07 8.25
C TYR A 32 2.36 -5.90 7.79
N ASP A 33 2.68 -5.86 6.50
CA ASP A 33 3.02 -4.63 5.83
C ASP A 33 1.74 -3.83 5.60
N VAL A 34 1.86 -2.57 5.22
CA VAL A 34 0.70 -1.72 4.97
C VAL A 34 0.90 -0.90 3.70
N GLU A 35 -0.12 -0.89 2.84
CA GLU A 35 -0.19 0.06 1.73
C GLU A 35 -0.86 1.32 2.25
N ILE A 36 -0.25 2.47 1.99
CA ILE A 36 -0.76 3.78 2.38
C ILE A 36 -0.90 4.69 1.17
N ASP A 37 -1.85 5.62 1.24
CA ASP A 37 -2.02 6.67 0.23
C ASP A 37 -1.44 7.96 0.77
N ILE A 38 -0.55 8.60 0.00
CA ILE A 38 0.14 9.80 0.47
C ILE A 38 0.06 10.93 -0.57
N ARG A 39 -0.07 12.16 -0.06
CA ARG A 39 -0.11 13.40 -0.83
C ARG A 39 0.84 14.41 -0.23
N LYS A 40 1.40 15.26 -1.07
CA LYS A 40 2.18 16.41 -0.58
C LYS A 40 1.40 17.67 -0.90
N VAL A 41 1.17 18.51 0.12
CA VAL A 41 0.48 19.80 -0.02
C VAL A 41 1.40 20.86 0.58
N GLY A 42 1.92 21.76 -0.26
CA GLY A 42 2.95 22.68 0.16
C GLY A 42 4.19 21.92 0.63
N ASP A 43 4.63 22.19 1.84
CA ASP A 43 5.80 21.52 2.43
C ASP A 43 5.43 20.29 3.26
N ASP A 44 4.15 19.97 3.37
CA ASP A 44 3.64 18.93 4.27
C ASP A 44 3.19 17.68 3.54
N LEU A 45 3.37 16.52 4.19
CA LEU A 45 2.89 15.23 3.72
C LEU A 45 1.63 14.83 4.49
N PHE A 46 0.66 14.30 3.76
CA PHE A 46 -0.62 13.85 4.34
C PHE A 46 -0.99 12.47 3.83
N LEU A 47 -1.51 11.64 4.73
CA LEU A 47 -2.15 10.39 4.34
C LEU A 47 -3.61 10.65 3.95
N GLY A 48 -4.13 9.91 2.99
CA GLY A 48 -5.51 10.00 2.53
C GLY A 48 -5.65 9.66 1.06
N HIS A 49 -6.68 8.85 0.74
CA HIS A 49 -6.90 8.40 -0.64
C HIS A 49 -7.43 9.51 -1.54
N ASP A 50 -8.50 10.17 -1.15
CA ASP A 50 -9.16 11.19 -1.97
C ASP A 50 -8.77 12.61 -1.61
N THR A 51 -8.47 12.84 -0.33
CA THR A 51 -8.12 14.16 0.21
C THR A 51 -7.00 14.02 1.23
N PRO A 52 -6.26 15.12 1.53
CA PRO A 52 -5.28 15.10 2.62
C PRO A 52 -6.03 15.02 3.96
N GLN A 53 -5.78 13.95 4.73
CA GLN A 53 -6.50 13.71 5.98
C GLN A 53 -5.61 13.75 7.21
N TYR A 54 -4.45 13.08 7.17
CA TYR A 54 -3.61 12.90 8.36
C TYR A 54 -2.20 13.35 8.05
N LYS A 55 -1.75 14.41 8.70
CA LYS A 55 -0.39 14.91 8.51
C LYS A 55 0.62 13.95 9.12
N VAL A 56 1.66 13.64 8.35
CA VAL A 56 2.81 12.87 8.80
C VAL A 56 4.09 13.57 8.37
N ASP A 57 5.20 13.19 9.00
CA ASP A 57 6.50 13.77 8.66
C ASP A 57 7.49 12.67 8.23
N TYR A 58 8.69 13.12 7.86
CA TYR A 58 9.76 12.22 7.46
C TYR A 58 10.06 11.17 8.54
N ASN A 59 10.10 11.57 9.81
CA ASN A 59 10.43 10.66 10.89
C ASN A 59 9.38 9.57 11.05
N TRP A 60 8.11 9.91 10.92
CA TRP A 60 7.04 8.93 10.96
C TRP A 60 7.21 7.87 9.85
N LEU A 61 7.54 8.34 8.66
CA LEU A 61 7.74 7.47 7.49
C LEU A 61 8.99 6.59 7.66
N ILE A 62 10.11 7.19 8.07
CA ILE A 62 11.39 6.46 8.13
C ILE A 62 11.36 5.37 9.20
N ASP A 63 10.65 5.60 10.29
CA ASP A 63 10.51 4.59 11.35
C ASP A 63 9.75 3.35 10.87
N ARG A 64 8.97 3.47 9.81
CA ARG A 64 8.11 2.41 9.28
C ARG A 64 8.49 1.97 7.86
N LYS A 65 9.59 2.45 7.33
CA LYS A 65 9.91 2.33 5.89
C LYS A 65 9.90 0.89 5.38
N ASP A 66 10.31 -0.07 6.20
CA ASP A 66 10.40 -1.46 5.78
C ASP A 66 9.03 -2.16 5.74
N LYS A 67 8.00 -1.50 6.24
CA LYS A 67 6.64 -2.03 6.30
C LYS A 67 5.68 -1.30 5.37
N LEU A 68 6.09 -0.20 4.74
CA LEU A 68 5.20 0.63 3.96
C LEU A 68 5.34 0.41 2.46
N TRP A 69 4.20 0.29 1.80
CA TRP A 69 4.04 0.31 0.35
C TRP A 69 3.30 1.59 0.04
N ILE A 70 4.00 2.57 -0.54
CA ILE A 70 3.53 3.96 -0.57
C ILE A 70 2.95 4.32 -1.92
N HIS A 71 1.65 4.47 -1.98
CA HIS A 71 0.92 4.88 -3.18
C HIS A 71 0.85 6.40 -3.21
N CYS A 72 1.64 7.01 -4.08
CA CYS A 72 1.63 8.47 -4.25
C CYS A 72 0.37 8.88 -5.00
N LYS A 73 -0.34 9.87 -4.47
CA LYS A 73 -1.63 10.32 -5.02
C LYS A 73 -1.55 11.66 -5.73
N ASN A 74 -0.41 12.36 -5.67
CA ASN A 74 -0.16 13.54 -6.49
C ASN A 74 1.29 13.61 -6.93
N VAL A 75 1.54 14.44 -7.94
CA VAL A 75 2.87 14.57 -8.54
C VAL A 75 3.89 15.09 -7.54
N GLU A 76 3.47 16.01 -6.67
CA GLU A 76 4.33 16.59 -5.65
C GLU A 76 4.85 15.53 -4.69
N ALA A 77 4.02 14.53 -4.33
CA ALA A 77 4.47 13.40 -3.53
C ALA A 77 5.49 12.56 -4.28
N MET A 78 5.23 12.27 -5.56
CA MET A 78 6.20 11.53 -6.39
C MET A 78 7.56 12.22 -6.44
N GLU A 79 7.56 13.54 -6.63
CA GLU A 79 8.80 14.32 -6.65
C GLU A 79 9.55 14.21 -5.32
N TRP A 80 8.81 14.27 -4.21
CA TRP A 80 9.42 14.17 -2.89
C TRP A 80 10.08 12.80 -2.68
N PHE A 81 9.37 11.72 -3.04
CA PHE A 81 9.92 10.36 -2.90
C PHE A 81 11.05 10.09 -3.89
N ASP A 82 11.03 10.72 -5.06
CA ASP A 82 12.13 10.60 -6.01
C ASP A 82 13.44 11.11 -5.42
N SER A 83 13.36 12.06 -4.49
CA SER A 83 14.52 12.58 -3.75
C SER A 83 14.77 11.85 -2.42
N ASN A 84 13.95 10.86 -2.07
CA ASN A 84 14.02 10.11 -0.82
C ASN A 84 13.78 8.63 -1.12
N ARG A 85 14.72 8.02 -1.84
CA ARG A 85 14.52 6.69 -2.44
C ARG A 85 14.72 5.52 -1.48
N GLU A 86 14.92 5.79 -0.21
CA GLU A 86 14.93 4.75 0.82
C GLU A 86 13.56 4.12 1.05
N PHE A 87 12.51 4.73 0.51
CA PHE A 87 11.13 4.24 0.63
C PHE A 87 10.72 3.41 -0.58
N ASN A 88 9.77 2.50 -0.39
CA ASN A 88 9.12 1.75 -1.47
C ASN A 88 7.85 2.49 -1.89
N TYR A 89 7.87 3.17 -3.00
CA TYR A 89 6.77 4.02 -3.47
C TYR A 89 6.42 3.72 -4.91
N PHE A 90 5.22 4.14 -5.33
CA PHE A 90 4.75 3.92 -6.69
C PHE A 90 3.60 4.87 -7.02
N TRP A 91 3.30 4.94 -8.32
CA TRP A 91 2.11 5.60 -8.88
C TRP A 91 1.30 4.53 -9.60
N HIS A 92 -0.01 4.47 -9.35
CA HIS A 92 -0.87 3.50 -10.02
C HIS A 92 -2.29 4.04 -10.10
N GLU A 93 -2.89 3.96 -11.28
CA GLU A 93 -4.29 4.34 -11.49
C GLU A 93 -5.10 3.10 -11.90
N LYS A 94 -5.32 2.92 -13.22
CA LYS A 94 -6.09 1.78 -13.75
C LYS A 94 -5.25 0.89 -14.67
N ASP A 95 -3.96 1.08 -14.67
CA ASP A 95 -3.04 0.27 -15.48
C ASP A 95 -3.10 -1.19 -15.02
N THR A 96 -2.87 -2.11 -15.96
CA THR A 96 -2.81 -3.53 -15.63
C THR A 96 -1.81 -3.81 -14.51
N VAL A 97 -0.62 -3.21 -14.61
CA VAL A 97 0.43 -3.31 -13.59
C VAL A 97 1.19 -2.00 -13.49
N THR A 98 1.84 -1.81 -12.36
CA THR A 98 2.89 -0.79 -12.20
C THR A 98 4.08 -1.44 -11.50
N LEU A 99 5.21 -0.78 -11.53
CA LEU A 99 6.41 -1.24 -10.85
C LEU A 99 6.65 -0.33 -9.64
N THR A 100 6.79 -0.91 -8.45
CA THR A 100 7.17 -0.10 -7.29
C THR A 100 8.65 0.26 -7.38
N SER A 101 9.07 1.26 -6.65
CA SER A 101 10.47 1.71 -6.67
C SER A 101 11.46 0.62 -6.22
N ASN A 102 11.01 -0.35 -5.42
CA ASN A 102 11.81 -1.50 -5.03
C ASN A 102 11.74 -2.66 -6.05
N GLY A 103 11.06 -2.45 -7.18
CA GLY A 103 11.04 -3.43 -8.27
C GLY A 103 9.96 -4.50 -8.16
N SER A 104 8.95 -4.32 -7.32
CA SER A 104 7.82 -5.25 -7.23
C SER A 104 6.76 -4.93 -8.27
N ILE A 105 6.20 -5.95 -8.91
CA ILE A 105 5.07 -5.78 -9.84
C ILE A 105 3.79 -5.66 -9.00
N TRP A 106 3.12 -4.51 -9.11
CA TRP A 106 1.88 -4.20 -8.40
C TRP A 106 0.72 -4.34 -9.39
N ALA A 107 -0.13 -5.34 -9.23
CA ALA A 107 -1.07 -5.75 -10.27
C ALA A 107 -2.52 -5.38 -9.92
N PHE A 108 -3.20 -4.69 -10.83
CA PHE A 108 -4.60 -4.30 -10.70
C PHE A 108 -5.51 -5.53 -10.51
N PRO A 109 -6.62 -5.41 -9.75
CA PRO A 109 -7.54 -6.54 -9.55
C PRO A 109 -8.02 -7.15 -10.86
N GLY A 110 -8.12 -8.48 -10.90
CA GLY A 110 -8.58 -9.21 -12.07
C GLY A 110 -7.50 -9.55 -13.09
N LYS A 111 -6.22 -9.27 -12.79
CA LYS A 111 -5.13 -9.45 -13.76
C LYS A 111 -4.25 -10.67 -13.48
N GLN A 112 -4.49 -11.40 -12.39
CA GLN A 112 -3.72 -12.60 -12.07
C GLN A 112 -4.08 -13.78 -12.98
N PRO A 113 -3.17 -14.75 -13.20
CA PRO A 113 -1.89 -14.92 -12.54
C PRO A 113 -0.77 -14.11 -13.18
N ILE A 114 0.07 -13.53 -12.37
CA ILE A 114 1.30 -12.83 -12.79
C ILE A 114 2.42 -13.27 -11.87
N LYS A 115 3.48 -13.85 -12.44
CA LYS A 115 4.58 -14.41 -11.66
C LYS A 115 5.30 -13.33 -10.86
N ASN A 116 5.52 -13.61 -9.57
CA ASN A 116 6.26 -12.74 -8.64
C ASN A 116 5.63 -11.35 -8.47
N SER A 117 4.31 -11.24 -8.67
CA SER A 117 3.60 -9.97 -8.49
C SER A 117 2.96 -9.87 -7.10
N ILE A 118 2.54 -8.65 -6.77
CA ILE A 118 1.66 -8.39 -5.63
C ILE A 118 0.23 -8.35 -6.19
N ALA A 119 -0.62 -9.26 -5.73
CA ALA A 119 -2.02 -9.31 -6.13
C ALA A 119 -2.82 -8.30 -5.30
N ILE A 120 -3.42 -7.32 -5.96
CA ILE A 120 -4.20 -6.27 -5.28
C ILE A 120 -5.67 -6.69 -5.25
N LEU A 121 -6.25 -6.71 -4.04
CA LEU A 121 -7.66 -7.02 -3.82
C LEU A 121 -8.11 -8.25 -4.61
N PRO A 122 -7.40 -9.39 -4.47
CA PRO A 122 -7.68 -10.58 -5.30
C PRO A 122 -9.07 -11.16 -5.05
N GLU A 123 -9.70 -10.83 -3.94
CA GLU A 123 -11.04 -11.30 -3.61
C GLU A 123 -12.13 -10.71 -4.51
N ILE A 124 -11.88 -9.57 -5.17
CA ILE A 124 -12.91 -8.92 -6.00
C ILE A 124 -13.31 -9.80 -7.18
N PHE A 125 -12.32 -10.41 -7.85
CA PHE A 125 -12.56 -11.26 -9.03
C PHE A 125 -12.14 -12.71 -8.80
N ASN A 126 -11.90 -13.08 -7.56
CA ASN A 126 -11.42 -14.42 -7.21
C ASN A 126 -10.14 -14.77 -8.00
N ASP A 127 -9.17 -13.89 -7.94
CA ASP A 127 -7.93 -14.01 -8.71
C ASP A 127 -7.13 -15.26 -8.33
N ASN A 128 -6.43 -15.83 -9.32
CA ASN A 128 -5.51 -16.93 -9.08
C ASN A 128 -4.20 -16.41 -8.51
N ILE A 129 -3.99 -16.58 -7.20
CA ILE A 129 -2.82 -16.05 -6.49
C ILE A 129 -1.66 -17.05 -6.39
N SER A 130 -1.72 -18.17 -7.12
CA SER A 130 -0.72 -19.23 -6.99
C SER A 130 0.69 -18.82 -7.40
N GLN A 131 0.85 -17.78 -8.23
CA GLN A 131 2.15 -17.34 -8.73
C GLN A 131 2.60 -16.02 -8.12
N CYS A 132 1.78 -15.35 -7.32
CA CYS A 132 2.15 -14.06 -6.75
C CYS A 132 3.14 -14.21 -5.59
N SER A 133 3.91 -13.16 -5.33
CA SER A 133 4.85 -13.10 -4.22
C SER A 133 4.28 -12.38 -3.00
N GLY A 134 3.12 -11.76 -3.15
CA GLY A 134 2.45 -11.07 -2.06
C GLY A 134 1.02 -10.72 -2.40
N ILE A 135 0.29 -10.30 -1.39
CA ILE A 135 -1.13 -9.95 -1.50
C ILE A 135 -1.35 -8.64 -0.76
N CYS A 136 -2.07 -7.71 -1.38
CA CYS A 136 -2.57 -6.51 -0.73
C CYS A 136 -4.10 -6.60 -0.71
N SER A 137 -4.70 -6.63 0.48
CA SER A 137 -6.13 -6.89 0.63
C SER A 137 -6.73 -6.14 1.80
N ASP A 138 -8.01 -5.84 1.67
CA ASP A 138 -8.83 -5.34 2.79
C ASP A 138 -9.12 -6.44 3.80
N TYR A 139 -8.96 -7.71 3.41
CA TYR A 139 -9.20 -8.90 4.23
C TYR A 139 -7.92 -9.67 4.44
N ILE A 140 -6.82 -8.98 4.67
CA ILE A 140 -5.49 -9.60 4.66
C ILE A 140 -5.34 -10.73 5.68
N GLN A 141 -6.09 -10.69 6.77
CA GLN A 141 -6.03 -11.73 7.79
C GLN A 141 -6.40 -13.11 7.25
N GLN A 142 -7.31 -13.20 6.29
CA GLN A 142 -7.72 -14.51 5.74
C GLN A 142 -6.63 -15.20 4.92
N TYR A 143 -5.58 -14.47 4.56
CA TYR A 143 -4.44 -15.03 3.80
C TYR A 143 -3.29 -15.46 4.70
N LYS A 144 -3.36 -15.21 5.99
CA LYS A 144 -2.24 -15.37 6.91
C LYS A 144 -1.83 -16.83 7.13
N THR A 145 -2.76 -17.75 7.05
CA THR A 145 -2.54 -19.16 7.35
C THR A 145 -2.47 -20.04 6.12
N LYS A 146 -2.37 -19.44 4.94
CA LYS A 146 -2.44 -20.19 3.66
C LYS A 146 -1.12 -20.34 2.93
#